data_6ef76bb1d38ed436233e7a50f3dc2371
#
_entry.id   6ef76bb1d38ed436233e7a50f3dc2371
#
_cell.length_a   1.000
_cell.length_b   1.000
_cell.length_c   1.000
_cell.angle_alpha   90.00
_cell.angle_beta   90.00
_cell.angle_gamma   90.00
#
_symmetry.space_group_name_H-M   'P 1'
#
loop_
_entity.id
_entity.type
_entity.pdbx_description
1 polymer ?
#
loop_
_entity_poly.entity_id
_entity_poly.type
_entity_poly.pdbx_seq_one_letter_code
_entity_poly.pdbx_strand_id
1 'polypeptide(L)'
;FRHVAQSGEMVLFDPQQTHEFHKVEESCTFLCLQVAPTMLAGCFPAIRNIRTGGVCPGIYLSPDVFAQVQRGLLNVMRAYLERPACYELCCAGHVHLLMYRLLAAAPHVLLTAEENAERERRNARLLRLIRFVDQNYMHKIRLSDFARAERRSMSYLSHFVKEALGQSFQEYVNTVRFHCACKLIAAGQRRMLDVCVASGFSDYRYFSAAFQKRLGMTPEEYSRQPQSPVLDEMQVHHSLHSLERFYSREKSLELLDRFEAKYAPGV
;
A
#
# COMPACT_ATOMS: atom_id res chain seq x y z
N PHE A 1 12.26 -1.88 -7.31
CA PHE A 1 11.50 -1.58 -8.52
C PHE A 1 10.83 -0.22 -8.34
N ARG A 2 11.03 0.69 -9.28
CA ARG A 2 10.38 2.00 -9.34
C ARG A 2 9.70 2.12 -10.69
N HIS A 3 8.39 2.35 -10.69
CA HIS A 3 7.58 2.49 -11.89
C HIS A 3 6.71 3.74 -11.79
N VAL A 4 6.56 4.47 -12.88
CA VAL A 4 5.62 5.58 -13.01
C VAL A 4 4.42 5.06 -13.78
N ALA A 5 3.35 4.74 -13.03
CA ALA A 5 2.14 4.20 -13.64
C ALA A 5 1.38 5.29 -14.41
N GLN A 6 0.96 4.96 -15.60
CA GLN A 6 0.10 5.80 -16.45
C GLN A 6 -1.38 5.44 -16.19
N SER A 7 -2.28 6.35 -16.61
CA SER A 7 -3.72 6.10 -16.51
C SER A 7 -4.11 4.86 -17.32
N GLY A 8 -4.80 3.92 -16.68
CA GLY A 8 -5.19 2.63 -17.27
C GLY A 8 -4.16 1.51 -17.10
N GLU A 9 -2.97 1.79 -16.60
CA GLU A 9 -1.99 0.75 -16.29
C GLU A 9 -2.35 -0.01 -15.02
N MET A 10 -1.76 -1.19 -14.92
CA MET A 10 -1.93 -2.13 -13.82
C MET A 10 -0.57 -2.53 -13.25
N VAL A 11 -0.49 -2.64 -11.93
CA VAL A 11 0.70 -3.14 -11.24
C VAL A 11 0.29 -4.30 -10.35
N LEU A 12 1.01 -5.41 -10.43
CA LEU A 12 0.82 -6.58 -9.60
C LEU A 12 1.92 -6.64 -8.54
N PHE A 13 1.54 -6.72 -7.28
CA PHE A 13 2.45 -6.92 -6.16
C PHE A 13 2.33 -8.32 -5.60
N ASP A 14 3.46 -8.93 -5.29
CA ASP A 14 3.48 -10.20 -4.57
C ASP A 14 2.92 -10.07 -3.14
N PRO A 15 2.40 -11.15 -2.56
CA PRO A 15 1.99 -11.13 -1.15
C PRO A 15 3.12 -10.64 -0.25
N GLN A 16 2.79 -9.68 0.64
CA GLN A 16 3.71 -9.09 1.61
C GLN A 16 4.90 -8.32 0.97
N GLN A 17 4.82 -7.97 -0.30
CA GLN A 17 5.80 -7.10 -0.94
C GLN A 17 5.57 -5.67 -0.45
N THR A 18 6.59 -5.07 0.15
CA THR A 18 6.55 -3.66 0.53
C THR A 18 6.54 -2.79 -0.72
N HIS A 19 5.62 -1.86 -0.76
CA HIS A 19 5.51 -0.87 -1.84
C HIS A 19 5.11 0.48 -1.25
N GLU A 20 5.42 1.54 -1.95
CA GLU A 20 5.07 2.91 -1.60
C GLU A 20 4.58 3.63 -2.84
N PHE A 21 3.49 4.36 -2.71
CA PHE A 21 2.96 5.21 -3.76
C PHE A 21 3.45 6.64 -3.57
N HIS A 22 4.09 7.17 -4.61
CA HIS A 22 4.50 8.57 -4.66
C HIS A 22 3.65 9.29 -5.69
N LYS A 23 3.03 10.37 -5.27
CA LYS A 23 2.26 11.24 -6.15
C LYS A 23 3.22 11.97 -7.11
N VAL A 24 2.95 11.90 -8.40
CA VAL A 24 3.70 12.61 -9.46
C VAL A 24 2.91 13.82 -9.94
N GLU A 25 1.56 13.72 -9.97
CA GLU A 25 0.64 14.78 -10.38
C GLU A 25 -0.26 15.23 -9.22
N GLU A 26 -1.11 16.24 -9.44
CA GLU A 26 -1.95 16.82 -8.38
C GLU A 26 -2.94 15.85 -7.74
N SER A 27 -3.50 14.91 -8.50
CA SER A 27 -4.37 13.85 -7.98
C SER A 27 -4.24 12.57 -8.78
N CYS A 28 -4.24 11.44 -8.09
CA CYS A 28 -4.22 10.10 -8.66
C CYS A 28 -5.28 9.25 -7.96
N THR A 29 -6.15 8.62 -8.75
CA THR A 29 -7.12 7.64 -8.24
C THR A 29 -6.73 6.28 -8.78
N PHE A 30 -6.62 5.29 -7.90
CA PHE A 30 -6.33 3.92 -8.28
C PHE A 30 -7.32 2.96 -7.62
N LEU A 31 -7.50 1.83 -8.27
CA LEU A 31 -8.31 0.73 -7.80
C LEU A 31 -7.37 -0.36 -7.27
N CYS A 32 -7.54 -0.75 -6.01
CA CYS A 32 -6.73 -1.77 -5.37
C CYS A 32 -7.58 -3.01 -5.06
N LEU A 33 -7.15 -4.16 -5.59
CA LEU A 33 -7.70 -5.46 -5.24
C LEU A 33 -6.64 -6.26 -4.47
N GLN A 34 -6.94 -6.60 -3.23
CA GLN A 34 -6.09 -7.46 -2.40
C GLN A 34 -6.69 -8.86 -2.35
N VAL A 35 -5.90 -9.84 -2.78
CA VAL A 35 -6.30 -11.24 -2.80
C VAL A 35 -5.45 -12.04 -1.82
N ALA A 36 -6.07 -12.66 -0.82
CA ALA A 36 -5.36 -13.55 0.08
C ALA A 36 -4.99 -14.85 -0.66
N PRO A 37 -3.72 -15.30 -0.65
CA PRO A 37 -3.32 -16.56 -1.28
C PRO A 37 -4.10 -17.78 -0.78
N THR A 38 -4.60 -17.73 0.46
CA THR A 38 -5.43 -18.79 1.05
C THR A 38 -6.74 -19.01 0.30
N MET A 39 -7.29 -17.95 -0.31
CA MET A 39 -8.51 -18.04 -1.13
C MET A 39 -8.33 -18.94 -2.35
N LEU A 40 -7.15 -18.89 -2.96
CA LEU A 40 -6.82 -19.65 -4.18
C LEU A 40 -6.20 -21.03 -3.87
N ALA A 41 -5.63 -21.19 -2.69
CA ALA A 41 -4.86 -22.38 -2.33
C ALA A 41 -5.70 -23.66 -2.24
N GLY A 42 -7.03 -23.56 -2.14
CA GLY A 42 -7.92 -24.71 -2.16
C GLY A 42 -7.95 -25.44 -3.51
N CYS A 43 -7.87 -24.68 -4.62
CA CYS A 43 -7.81 -25.25 -5.97
C CYS A 43 -6.41 -25.24 -6.58
N PHE A 44 -5.52 -24.37 -6.10
CA PHE A 44 -4.15 -24.24 -6.61
C PHE A 44 -3.15 -24.03 -5.47
N PRO A 45 -2.73 -25.09 -4.73
CA PRO A 45 -1.86 -24.96 -3.56
C PRO A 45 -0.51 -24.28 -3.84
N ALA A 46 0.04 -24.43 -5.05
CA ALA A 46 1.31 -23.85 -5.46
C ALA A 46 1.30 -22.31 -5.44
N ILE A 47 0.13 -21.65 -5.41
CA ILE A 47 -0.01 -20.18 -5.37
C ILE A 47 0.76 -19.56 -4.19
N ARG A 48 0.91 -20.26 -3.09
CA ARG A 48 1.63 -19.80 -1.91
C ARG A 48 3.11 -19.57 -2.18
N ASN A 49 3.66 -20.32 -3.15
CA ASN A 49 5.09 -20.30 -3.49
C ASN A 49 5.38 -19.53 -4.77
N ILE A 50 4.36 -19.11 -5.52
CA ILE A 50 4.54 -18.30 -6.73
C ILE A 50 4.93 -16.87 -6.36
N ARG A 51 5.88 -16.32 -7.11
CA ARG A 51 6.32 -14.92 -7.04
C ARG A 51 6.51 -14.36 -8.43
N THR A 52 5.96 -13.17 -8.61
CA THR A 52 6.06 -12.40 -9.87
C THR A 52 7.15 -11.33 -9.81
N GLY A 53 7.65 -11.04 -8.62
CA GLY A 53 8.69 -10.02 -8.41
C GLY A 53 8.18 -8.58 -8.48
N GLY A 54 6.86 -8.37 -8.55
CA GLY A 54 6.26 -7.05 -8.81
C GLY A 54 6.36 -6.70 -10.28
N VAL A 55 5.33 -6.98 -11.04
CA VAL A 55 5.31 -6.79 -12.51
C VAL A 55 4.21 -5.82 -12.92
N CYS A 56 4.45 -5.16 -14.07
CA CYS A 56 3.41 -4.45 -14.80
C CYS A 56 2.84 -5.38 -15.86
N PRO A 57 1.63 -5.94 -15.67
CA PRO A 57 1.06 -6.93 -16.58
C PRO A 57 1.00 -6.48 -18.04
N GLY A 58 0.79 -5.19 -18.29
CA GLY A 58 0.76 -4.62 -19.65
C GLY A 58 2.05 -4.79 -20.46
N ILE A 59 3.18 -5.14 -19.81
CA ILE A 59 4.45 -5.42 -20.52
C ILE A 59 4.46 -6.86 -21.09
N TYR A 60 3.75 -7.79 -20.45
CA TYR A 60 3.82 -9.22 -20.73
C TYR A 60 2.54 -9.78 -21.36
N LEU A 61 1.41 -9.12 -21.13
CA LEU A 61 0.13 -9.54 -21.68
C LEU A 61 -0.08 -9.00 -23.09
N SER A 62 -0.67 -9.82 -23.97
CA SER A 62 -1.21 -9.28 -25.21
C SER A 62 -2.32 -8.28 -24.93
N PRO A 63 -2.62 -7.33 -25.83
CA PRO A 63 -3.68 -6.34 -25.64
C PRO A 63 -5.04 -6.98 -25.27
N ASP A 64 -5.39 -8.08 -25.92
CA ASP A 64 -6.64 -8.79 -25.67
C ASP A 64 -6.71 -9.42 -24.27
N VAL A 65 -5.61 -10.06 -23.84
CA VAL A 65 -5.54 -10.63 -22.49
C VAL A 65 -5.51 -9.53 -21.44
N PHE A 66 -4.81 -8.44 -21.70
CA PHE A 66 -4.79 -7.29 -20.79
C PHE A 66 -6.20 -6.68 -20.63
N ALA A 67 -6.94 -6.50 -21.71
CA ALA A 67 -8.33 -6.02 -21.65
C ALA A 67 -9.23 -6.99 -20.87
N GLN A 68 -9.04 -8.31 -21.03
CA GLN A 68 -9.78 -9.31 -20.26
C GLN A 68 -9.43 -9.27 -18.77
N VAL A 69 -8.19 -9.01 -18.41
CA VAL A 69 -7.73 -8.84 -17.02
C VAL A 69 -8.33 -7.57 -16.41
N GLN A 70 -8.27 -6.45 -17.13
CA GLN A 70 -8.91 -5.20 -16.70
C GLN A 70 -10.41 -5.40 -16.46
N ARG A 71 -11.12 -6.03 -17.39
CA ARG A 71 -12.55 -6.32 -17.26
C ARG A 71 -12.84 -7.23 -16.07
N GLY A 72 -12.02 -8.26 -15.86
CA GLY A 72 -12.15 -9.14 -14.70
C GLY A 72 -12.02 -8.37 -13.38
N LEU A 73 -11.08 -7.43 -13.29
CA LEU A 73 -10.89 -6.57 -12.13
C LEU A 73 -12.12 -5.66 -11.89
N LEU A 74 -12.63 -5.04 -12.94
CA LEU A 74 -13.84 -4.19 -12.87
C LEU A 74 -15.07 -4.98 -12.44
N ASN A 75 -15.25 -6.21 -12.96
CA ASN A 75 -16.35 -7.09 -12.58
C ASN A 75 -16.30 -7.48 -11.10
N VAL A 76 -15.11 -7.78 -10.55
CA VAL A 76 -14.95 -8.02 -9.10
C VAL A 76 -15.40 -6.80 -8.31
N MET A 77 -14.94 -5.61 -8.72
CA MET A 77 -15.27 -4.36 -8.00
C MET A 77 -16.75 -4.04 -8.09
N ARG A 78 -17.37 -4.19 -9.25
CA ARG A 78 -18.80 -3.96 -9.45
C ARG A 78 -19.62 -4.92 -8.58
N ALA A 79 -19.37 -6.22 -8.65
CA ALA A 79 -20.06 -7.21 -7.83
C ALA A 79 -19.91 -6.91 -6.33
N TYR A 80 -18.71 -6.52 -5.89
CA TYR A 80 -18.46 -6.17 -4.49
C TYR A 80 -19.18 -4.89 -4.06
N LEU A 81 -19.23 -3.88 -4.91
CA LEU A 81 -19.90 -2.61 -4.61
C LEU A 81 -21.42 -2.72 -4.70
N GLU A 82 -21.97 -3.39 -5.69
CA GLU A 82 -23.42 -3.52 -5.89
C GLU A 82 -24.06 -4.55 -4.96
N ARG A 83 -23.32 -5.59 -4.58
CA ARG A 83 -23.76 -6.69 -3.70
C ARG A 83 -25.06 -7.38 -4.15
N PRO A 84 -25.15 -7.86 -5.41
CA PRO A 84 -26.27 -8.70 -5.80
C PRO A 84 -26.31 -10.00 -4.97
N ALA A 85 -27.42 -10.77 -5.10
CA ALA A 85 -27.50 -12.07 -4.42
C ALA A 85 -26.28 -12.95 -4.77
N CYS A 86 -25.65 -13.55 -3.75
CA CYS A 86 -24.46 -14.40 -3.88
C CYS A 86 -23.23 -13.67 -4.48
N TYR A 87 -23.10 -12.37 -4.28
CA TYR A 87 -21.99 -11.57 -4.83
C TYR A 87 -20.60 -12.11 -4.41
N GLU A 88 -20.49 -12.74 -3.25
CA GLU A 88 -19.24 -13.35 -2.77
C GLU A 88 -18.77 -14.47 -3.72
N LEU A 89 -19.69 -15.30 -4.22
CA LEU A 89 -19.37 -16.35 -5.21
C LEU A 89 -18.99 -15.73 -6.55
N CYS A 90 -19.69 -14.67 -6.97
CA CYS A 90 -19.38 -13.92 -8.19
C CYS A 90 -17.95 -13.32 -8.10
N CYS A 91 -17.63 -12.63 -7.01
CA CYS A 91 -16.31 -12.09 -6.75
C CYS A 91 -15.24 -13.20 -6.78
N ALA A 92 -15.48 -14.32 -6.09
CA ALA A 92 -14.55 -15.45 -6.05
C ALA A 92 -14.28 -16.01 -7.45
N GLY A 93 -15.33 -16.22 -8.25
CA GLY A 93 -15.20 -16.69 -9.64
C GLY A 93 -14.37 -15.75 -10.51
N HIS A 94 -14.63 -14.45 -10.45
CA HIS A 94 -13.86 -13.45 -11.19
C HIS A 94 -12.41 -13.37 -10.73
N VAL A 95 -12.14 -13.47 -9.43
CA VAL A 95 -10.77 -13.49 -8.88
C VAL A 95 -10.00 -14.72 -9.38
N HIS A 96 -10.61 -15.90 -9.42
CA HIS A 96 -9.96 -17.12 -9.94
C HIS A 96 -9.59 -16.97 -11.42
N LEU A 97 -10.51 -16.47 -12.25
CA LEU A 97 -10.25 -16.21 -13.67
C LEU A 97 -9.19 -15.14 -13.90
N LEU A 98 -9.23 -14.06 -13.10
CA LEU A 98 -8.24 -12.98 -13.14
C LEU A 98 -6.85 -13.53 -12.86
N MET A 99 -6.69 -14.28 -11.76
CA MET A 99 -5.41 -14.86 -11.36
C MET A 99 -4.91 -15.91 -12.36
N TYR A 100 -5.80 -16.72 -12.92
CA TYR A 100 -5.43 -17.64 -13.99
C TYR A 100 -4.82 -16.90 -15.18
N ARG A 101 -5.48 -15.85 -15.70
CA ARG A 101 -4.98 -15.07 -16.83
C ARG A 101 -3.63 -14.40 -16.55
N LEU A 102 -3.50 -13.82 -15.36
CA LEU A 102 -2.26 -13.16 -14.94
C LEU A 102 -1.10 -14.18 -14.85
N LEU A 103 -1.30 -15.30 -14.17
CA LEU A 103 -0.24 -16.29 -13.95
C LEU A 103 0.07 -17.12 -15.20
N ALA A 104 -0.88 -17.29 -16.10
CA ALA A 104 -0.63 -18.00 -17.37
C ALA A 104 0.30 -17.21 -18.30
N ALA A 105 0.36 -15.89 -18.19
CA ALA A 105 1.12 -15.05 -19.10
C ALA A 105 2.24 -14.23 -18.43
N ALA A 106 2.10 -13.86 -17.15
CA ALA A 106 3.13 -13.12 -16.44
C ALA A 106 4.30 -14.03 -16.03
N PRO A 107 5.55 -13.57 -16.19
CA PRO A 107 6.71 -14.31 -15.70
C PRO A 107 6.62 -14.48 -14.18
N HIS A 108 6.87 -15.69 -13.72
CA HIS A 108 6.86 -15.99 -12.30
C HIS A 108 7.86 -17.10 -11.96
N VAL A 109 8.28 -17.13 -10.70
CA VAL A 109 9.14 -18.19 -10.15
C VAL A 109 8.40 -18.97 -9.08
N LEU A 110 8.71 -20.24 -8.96
CA LEU A 110 8.21 -21.10 -7.89
C LEU A 110 9.30 -21.21 -6.83
N LEU A 111 9.04 -20.67 -5.64
CA LEU A 111 9.96 -20.79 -4.52
C LEU A 111 9.94 -22.18 -3.94
N THR A 112 11.11 -22.64 -3.48
CA THR A 112 11.21 -23.84 -2.63
C THR A 112 10.58 -23.60 -1.26
N ALA A 113 10.36 -24.67 -0.50
CA ALA A 113 9.84 -24.55 0.86
C ALA A 113 10.77 -23.74 1.77
N GLU A 114 12.09 -23.93 1.61
CA GLU A 114 13.11 -23.19 2.38
C GLU A 114 13.12 -21.70 2.04
N GLU A 115 13.10 -21.35 0.76
CA GLU A 115 13.05 -19.96 0.30
C GLU A 115 11.80 -19.24 0.78
N ASN A 116 10.65 -19.93 0.71
CA ASN A 116 9.40 -19.36 1.20
C ASN A 116 9.42 -19.17 2.72
N ALA A 117 9.93 -20.14 3.49
CA ALA A 117 10.06 -20.03 4.94
C ALA A 117 11.02 -18.89 5.36
N GLU A 118 12.14 -18.71 4.63
CA GLU A 118 13.04 -17.58 4.90
C GLU A 118 12.37 -16.23 4.61
N ARG A 119 11.64 -16.13 3.51
CA ARG A 119 10.85 -14.94 3.18
C ARG A 119 9.80 -14.63 4.24
N GLU A 120 9.08 -15.64 4.72
CA GLU A 120 8.10 -15.48 5.80
C GLU A 120 8.74 -14.97 7.09
N ARG A 121 9.89 -15.52 7.47
CA ARG A 121 10.66 -15.03 8.64
C ARG A 121 11.08 -13.57 8.47
N ARG A 122 11.56 -13.21 7.28
CA ARG A 122 11.95 -11.84 6.94
C ARG A 122 10.77 -10.88 7.03
N ASN A 123 9.64 -11.24 6.46
CA ASN A 123 8.41 -10.44 6.47
C ASN A 123 7.85 -10.30 7.90
N ALA A 124 7.82 -11.38 8.67
CA ALA A 124 7.42 -11.33 10.06
C ALA A 124 8.29 -10.36 10.89
N ARG A 125 9.61 -10.32 10.62
CA ARG A 125 10.50 -9.33 11.25
C ARG A 125 10.18 -7.91 10.82
N LEU A 126 9.90 -7.68 9.55
CA LEU A 126 9.50 -6.36 9.05
C LEU A 126 8.21 -5.87 9.71
N LEU A 127 7.21 -6.72 9.82
CA LEU A 127 5.96 -6.39 10.51
C LEU A 127 6.19 -6.06 12.00
N ARG A 128 7.11 -6.78 12.67
CA ARG A 128 7.47 -6.42 14.06
C ARG A 128 8.18 -5.07 14.14
N LEU A 129 9.05 -4.75 13.17
CA LEU A 129 9.70 -3.43 13.09
C LEU A 129 8.65 -2.32 12.92
N ILE A 130 7.72 -2.50 11.98
CA ILE A 130 6.65 -1.54 11.72
C ILE A 130 5.85 -1.31 13.01
N ARG A 131 5.38 -2.38 13.64
CA ARG A 131 4.63 -2.29 14.91
C ARG A 131 5.44 -1.62 16.02
N PHE A 132 6.73 -1.93 16.12
CA PHE A 132 7.62 -1.30 17.10
C PHE A 132 7.68 0.21 16.90
N VAL A 133 7.80 0.68 15.66
CA VAL A 133 7.80 2.11 15.34
C VAL A 133 6.42 2.72 15.60
N ASP A 134 5.33 2.09 15.13
CA ASP A 134 3.96 2.59 15.31
C ASP A 134 3.58 2.76 16.78
N GLN A 135 4.04 1.87 17.64
CA GLN A 135 3.77 1.94 19.08
C GLN A 135 4.64 2.95 19.84
N ASN A 136 5.79 3.35 19.27
CA ASN A 136 6.79 4.11 20.01
C ASN A 136 7.24 5.42 19.33
N TYR A 137 6.75 5.76 18.13
CA TYR A 137 7.23 6.90 17.35
C TYR A 137 7.15 8.25 18.09
N MET A 138 6.23 8.41 19.02
CA MET A 138 6.09 9.62 19.84
C MET A 138 7.28 9.82 20.79
N HIS A 139 8.03 8.77 21.08
CA HIS A 139 9.18 8.80 22.00
C HIS A 139 10.51 8.76 21.22
N LYS A 140 11.60 8.99 21.95
CA LYS A 140 12.95 8.81 21.39
C LYS A 140 13.25 7.32 21.28
N ILE A 141 13.12 6.76 20.07
CA ILE A 141 13.44 5.36 19.78
C ILE A 141 14.71 5.24 18.94
N ARG A 142 15.44 4.16 19.16
CA ARG A 142 16.67 3.84 18.45
C ARG A 142 16.59 2.43 17.86
N LEU A 143 17.28 2.22 16.75
CA LEU A 143 17.40 0.89 16.16
C LEU A 143 18.01 -0.13 17.14
N SER A 144 18.89 0.34 18.08
CA SER A 144 19.47 -0.50 19.14
C SER A 144 18.42 -1.14 20.06
N ASP A 145 17.29 -0.47 20.29
CA ASP A 145 16.24 -0.98 21.15
C ASP A 145 15.52 -2.15 20.45
N PHE A 146 15.24 -2.00 19.18
CA PHE A 146 14.72 -3.08 18.34
C PHE A 146 15.73 -4.22 18.15
N ALA A 147 17.04 -3.90 18.00
CA ALA A 147 18.11 -4.89 17.88
C ALA A 147 18.19 -5.80 19.10
N ARG A 148 18.04 -5.22 20.30
CA ARG A 148 18.01 -5.96 21.56
C ARG A 148 16.79 -6.89 21.63
N ALA A 149 15.61 -6.40 21.23
CA ALA A 149 14.39 -7.19 21.21
C ALA A 149 14.46 -8.38 20.23
N GLU A 150 15.04 -8.15 19.04
CA GLU A 150 15.21 -9.19 18.00
C GLU A 150 16.42 -10.10 18.22
N ARG A 151 17.26 -9.85 19.22
CA ARG A 151 18.53 -10.55 19.48
C ARG A 151 19.43 -10.61 18.24
N ARG A 152 19.59 -9.48 17.57
CA ARG A 152 20.37 -9.31 16.34
C ARG A 152 21.37 -8.15 16.48
N SER A 153 22.43 -8.19 15.67
CA SER A 153 23.40 -7.10 15.64
C SER A 153 22.82 -5.84 14.99
N MET A 154 23.32 -4.69 15.40
CA MET A 154 22.97 -3.38 14.82
C MET A 154 23.28 -3.31 13.33
N SER A 155 24.43 -3.87 12.91
CA SER A 155 24.84 -3.90 11.51
C SER A 155 23.84 -4.68 10.66
N TYR A 156 23.46 -5.88 11.10
CA TYR A 156 22.45 -6.68 10.42
C TYR A 156 21.13 -5.94 10.26
N LEU A 157 20.60 -5.35 11.35
CA LEU A 157 19.30 -4.68 11.30
C LEU A 157 19.34 -3.38 10.52
N SER A 158 20.44 -2.64 10.55
CA SER A 158 20.60 -1.44 9.72
C SER A 158 20.53 -1.79 8.23
N HIS A 159 21.19 -2.87 7.82
CA HIS A 159 21.14 -3.37 6.45
C HIS A 159 19.74 -3.88 6.09
N PHE A 160 19.17 -4.71 6.97
CA PHE A 160 17.80 -5.22 6.81
C PHE A 160 16.76 -4.11 6.61
N VAL A 161 16.78 -3.06 7.45
CA VAL A 161 15.83 -1.94 7.37
C VAL A 161 16.01 -1.19 6.05
N LYS A 162 17.26 -0.89 5.67
CA LYS A 162 17.53 -0.18 4.42
C LYS A 162 17.09 -0.98 3.18
N GLU A 163 17.32 -2.29 3.20
CA GLU A 163 16.91 -3.18 2.11
C GLU A 163 15.37 -3.36 2.07
N ALA A 164 14.72 -3.54 3.24
CA ALA A 164 13.28 -3.80 3.31
C ALA A 164 12.43 -2.55 3.08
N LEU A 165 12.88 -1.36 3.49
CA LEU A 165 12.13 -0.12 3.44
C LEU A 165 12.72 0.92 2.46
N GLY A 166 13.86 0.65 1.83
CA GLY A 166 14.53 1.61 0.95
C GLY A 166 15.13 2.83 1.67
N GLN A 167 15.03 2.90 2.98
CA GLN A 167 15.43 4.05 3.82
C GLN A 167 16.01 3.59 5.15
N SER A 168 16.72 4.48 5.83
CA SER A 168 17.25 4.18 7.17
C SER A 168 16.13 4.12 8.22
N PHE A 169 16.40 3.48 9.36
CA PHE A 169 15.47 3.43 10.48
C PHE A 169 14.98 4.84 10.92
N GLN A 170 15.91 5.79 11.02
CA GLN A 170 15.57 7.15 11.44
C GLN A 170 14.69 7.88 10.40
N GLU A 171 14.96 7.68 9.13
CA GLU A 171 14.12 8.22 8.05
C GLU A 171 12.73 7.63 8.10
N TYR A 172 12.59 6.32 8.36
CA TYR A 172 11.31 5.65 8.51
C TYR A 172 10.52 6.21 9.72
N VAL A 173 11.16 6.36 10.87
CA VAL A 173 10.53 7.00 12.05
C VAL A 173 10.03 8.41 11.72
N ASN A 174 10.84 9.20 11.02
CA ASN A 174 10.46 10.55 10.61
C ASN A 174 9.31 10.54 9.57
N THR A 175 9.23 9.50 8.72
CA THR A 175 8.09 9.29 7.80
C THR A 175 6.80 9.05 8.58
N VAL A 176 6.83 8.16 9.56
CA VAL A 176 5.68 7.86 10.42
C VAL A 176 5.20 9.11 11.18
N ARG A 177 6.14 9.88 11.77
CA ARG A 177 5.82 11.14 12.45
C ARG A 177 5.20 12.17 11.52
N PHE A 178 5.74 12.31 10.31
CA PHE A 178 5.20 13.22 9.31
C PHE A 178 3.75 12.83 8.91
N HIS A 179 3.47 11.55 8.68
CA HIS A 179 2.13 11.08 8.36
C HIS A 179 1.16 11.33 9.52
N CYS A 180 1.59 11.10 10.76
CA CYS A 180 0.80 11.42 11.94
C CYS A 180 0.47 12.92 11.99
N ALA A 181 1.45 13.80 11.74
CA ALA A 181 1.23 15.23 11.68
C ALA A 181 0.20 15.64 10.63
N CYS A 182 0.28 15.09 9.44
CA CYS A 182 -0.70 15.31 8.37
C CYS A 182 -2.12 14.89 8.80
N LYS A 183 -2.27 13.75 9.48
CA LYS A 183 -3.56 13.28 9.99
C LYS A 183 -4.13 14.22 11.06
N LEU A 184 -3.30 14.68 12.00
CA LEU A 184 -3.72 15.62 13.04
C LEU A 184 -4.19 16.95 12.44
N ILE A 185 -3.49 17.45 11.41
CA ILE A 185 -3.91 18.67 10.70
C ILE A 185 -5.23 18.41 9.96
N ALA A 186 -5.38 17.29 9.28
CA ALA A 186 -6.61 16.92 8.57
C ALA A 186 -7.80 16.73 9.54
N ALA A 187 -7.55 16.27 10.76
CA ALA A 187 -8.54 16.17 11.83
C ALA A 187 -8.92 17.53 12.47
N GLY A 188 -8.37 18.64 11.97
CA GLY A 188 -8.72 19.99 12.40
C GLY A 188 -7.81 20.58 13.47
N GLN A 189 -6.72 19.92 13.85
CA GLN A 189 -5.76 20.51 14.79
C GLN A 189 -5.03 21.68 14.12
N ARG A 190 -5.16 22.89 14.71
CA ARG A 190 -4.69 24.16 14.12
C ARG A 190 -3.41 24.72 14.74
N ARG A 191 -3.08 24.32 15.96
CA ARG A 191 -1.87 24.78 16.63
C ARG A 191 -0.69 23.89 16.24
N MET A 192 0.17 24.39 15.35
CA MET A 192 1.28 23.60 14.78
C MET A 192 2.30 23.12 15.81
N LEU A 193 2.48 23.84 16.92
CA LEU A 193 3.30 23.38 18.04
C LEU A 193 2.72 22.12 18.70
N ASP A 194 1.38 22.08 18.89
CA ASP A 194 0.71 20.92 19.46
C ASP A 194 0.79 19.71 18.49
N VAL A 195 0.62 19.96 17.19
CA VAL A 195 0.82 18.94 16.13
C VAL A 195 2.25 18.41 16.15
N CYS A 196 3.25 19.28 16.26
CA CYS A 196 4.66 18.91 16.33
C CYS A 196 4.92 17.95 17.50
N VAL A 197 4.46 18.30 18.71
CA VAL A 197 4.63 17.46 19.90
C VAL A 197 3.84 16.15 19.79
N ALA A 198 2.57 16.23 19.42
CA ALA A 198 1.68 15.07 19.32
C ALA A 198 2.11 14.07 18.23
N SER A 199 2.80 14.53 17.19
CA SER A 199 3.38 13.68 16.16
C SER A 199 4.80 13.14 16.50
N GLY A 200 5.32 13.46 17.69
CA GLY A 200 6.59 12.93 18.21
C GLY A 200 7.85 13.63 17.70
N PHE A 201 7.73 14.81 17.08
CA PHE A 201 8.91 15.62 16.77
C PHE A 201 9.44 16.31 18.03
N SER A 202 10.73 16.27 18.24
CA SER A 202 11.38 16.87 19.38
C SER A 202 11.69 18.37 19.22
N ASP A 203 11.62 18.88 18.00
CA ASP A 203 11.96 20.27 17.65
C ASP A 203 11.15 20.71 16.43
N TYR A 204 10.61 21.91 16.50
CA TYR A 204 9.79 22.48 15.42
C TYR A 204 10.56 22.66 14.12
N ARG A 205 11.88 22.86 14.15
CA ARG A 205 12.72 22.95 12.95
C ARG A 205 12.71 21.65 12.17
N TYR A 206 12.83 20.50 12.85
CA TYR A 206 12.76 19.19 12.19
C TYR A 206 11.37 18.86 11.67
N PHE A 207 10.33 19.29 12.41
CA PHE A 207 8.94 19.18 11.98
C PHE A 207 8.71 20.00 10.69
N SER A 208 9.06 21.28 10.67
CA SER A 208 8.93 22.15 9.50
C SER A 208 9.76 21.64 8.31
N ALA A 209 11.01 21.22 8.56
CA ALA A 209 11.87 20.67 7.53
C ALA A 209 11.30 19.38 6.90
N ALA A 210 10.54 18.56 7.65
CA ALA A 210 9.89 17.38 7.11
C ALA A 210 8.78 17.75 6.10
N PHE A 211 7.99 18.79 6.36
CA PHE A 211 7.00 19.32 5.43
C PHE A 211 7.65 19.93 4.19
N GLN A 212 8.66 20.78 4.39
CA GLN A 212 9.38 21.39 3.27
C GLN A 212 10.02 20.35 2.35
N LYS A 213 10.67 19.32 2.92
CA LYS A 213 11.32 18.25 2.13
C LYS A 213 10.33 17.41 1.34
N ARG A 214 9.12 17.16 1.87
CA ARG A 214 8.16 16.22 1.29
C ARG A 214 7.08 16.86 0.44
N LEU A 215 6.67 18.08 0.78
CA LEU A 215 5.57 18.79 0.15
C LEU A 215 5.98 20.14 -0.46
N GLY A 216 7.21 20.61 -0.20
CA GLY A 216 7.66 21.93 -0.68
C GLY A 216 7.00 23.11 0.01
N MET A 217 6.33 22.90 1.15
CA MET A 217 5.57 23.92 1.86
C MET A 217 5.75 23.80 3.38
N THR A 218 5.34 24.82 4.11
CA THR A 218 5.35 24.82 5.60
C THR A 218 4.12 24.07 6.16
N PRO A 219 4.16 23.63 7.44
CA PRO A 219 2.99 23.05 8.11
C PRO A 219 1.78 23.96 8.11
N GLU A 220 2.00 25.27 8.28
CA GLU A 220 0.94 26.29 8.26
C GLU A 220 0.30 26.43 6.89
N GLU A 221 1.09 26.44 5.82
CA GLU A 221 0.58 26.44 4.44
C GLU A 221 -0.21 25.18 4.16
N TYR A 222 0.29 24.01 4.57
CA TYR A 222 -0.42 22.74 4.43
C TYR A 222 -1.76 22.76 5.19
N SER A 223 -1.81 23.34 6.39
CA SER A 223 -3.03 23.40 7.19
C SER A 223 -4.14 24.29 6.59
N ARG A 224 -3.78 25.24 5.73
CA ARG A 224 -4.72 26.13 5.03
C ARG A 224 -5.30 25.49 3.77
N GLN A 225 -4.68 24.44 3.27
CA GLN A 225 -5.23 23.72 2.12
C GLN A 225 -6.55 23.02 2.48
N PRO A 226 -7.50 22.91 1.52
CA PRO A 226 -8.72 22.15 1.75
C PRO A 226 -8.37 20.70 2.13
N GLN A 227 -8.64 20.33 3.36
CA GLN A 227 -8.48 18.96 3.84
C GLN A 227 -9.75 18.19 3.51
N SER A 228 -9.66 17.21 2.62
CA SER A 228 -10.81 16.30 2.45
C SER A 228 -10.94 15.42 3.70
N PRO A 229 -12.16 15.17 4.17
CA PRO A 229 -12.37 14.28 5.31
C PRO A 229 -11.78 12.90 5.03
N VAL A 230 -11.08 12.37 6.01
CA VAL A 230 -10.63 10.96 5.98
C VAL A 230 -11.90 10.12 6.07
N LEU A 231 -12.27 9.48 4.98
CA LEU A 231 -13.37 8.53 4.96
C LEU A 231 -12.79 7.14 5.24
N ASP A 232 -13.28 6.53 6.27
CA ASP A 232 -13.71 5.14 6.36
C ASP A 232 -13.08 4.24 7.42
N GLU A 233 -14.02 3.65 8.21
CA GLU A 233 -13.76 2.70 9.30
C GLU A 233 -13.52 1.25 8.80
N MET A 234 -13.68 0.95 7.51
CA MET A 234 -13.68 -0.43 6.99
C MET A 234 -12.37 -0.89 6.35
N GLN A 235 -11.28 -0.13 6.48
CA GLN A 235 -10.08 -0.46 5.71
C GLN A 235 -8.93 -0.98 6.54
N VAL A 236 -8.47 -2.16 6.15
CA VAL A 236 -7.29 -2.81 6.73
C VAL A 236 -6.03 -2.13 6.20
N HIS A 237 -5.57 -1.11 6.90
CA HIS A 237 -4.25 -0.54 6.65
C HIS A 237 -3.19 -1.35 7.38
N HIS A 238 -2.12 -1.69 6.69
CA HIS A 238 -0.93 -2.25 7.33
C HIS A 238 -0.15 -1.19 8.15
N SER A 239 -0.41 0.09 7.90
CA SER A 239 0.10 1.21 8.70
C SER A 239 -1.03 2.16 9.08
N LEU A 240 -1.11 2.50 10.38
CA LEU A 240 -2.03 3.51 10.93
C LEU A 240 -1.76 4.91 10.38
N HIS A 241 -0.67 5.11 9.67
CA HIS A 241 -0.18 6.41 9.19
C HIS A 241 -0.23 6.56 7.67
N SER A 242 -0.95 5.70 6.95
CA SER A 242 -1.19 5.87 5.51
C SER A 242 -1.94 7.19 5.24
N LEU A 243 -1.55 7.91 4.18
CA LEU A 243 -2.23 9.11 3.68
C LEU A 243 -3.25 8.78 2.59
N GLU A 244 -3.47 7.52 2.29
CA GLU A 244 -4.47 7.08 1.34
C GLU A 244 -5.86 7.50 1.79
N ARG A 245 -6.68 7.89 0.84
CA ARG A 245 -8.07 8.27 1.04
C ARG A 245 -8.95 7.33 0.24
N PHE A 246 -10.04 6.93 0.84
CA PHE A 246 -10.97 5.99 0.25
C PHE A 246 -12.29 6.69 -0.06
N TYR A 247 -12.91 6.29 -1.13
CA TYR A 247 -14.19 6.85 -1.53
C TYR A 247 -15.35 6.05 -0.91
N SER A 248 -16.48 6.73 -0.67
CA SER A 248 -17.73 6.05 -0.32
C SER A 248 -18.13 5.06 -1.43
N ARG A 249 -19.05 4.15 -1.12
CA ARG A 249 -19.59 3.18 -2.08
C ARG A 249 -20.16 3.87 -3.32
N GLU A 250 -20.96 4.90 -3.12
CA GLU A 250 -21.61 5.68 -4.20
C GLU A 250 -20.56 6.34 -5.09
N LYS A 251 -19.58 6.99 -4.47
CA LYS A 251 -18.50 7.64 -5.23
C LYS A 251 -17.61 6.62 -5.94
N SER A 252 -17.40 5.47 -5.35
CA SER A 252 -16.66 4.37 -5.98
C SER A 252 -17.37 3.82 -7.21
N LEU A 253 -18.70 3.68 -7.18
CA LEU A 253 -19.50 3.28 -8.33
C LEU A 253 -19.43 4.33 -9.46
N GLU A 254 -19.60 5.61 -9.14
CA GLU A 254 -19.46 6.70 -10.12
C GLU A 254 -18.07 6.69 -10.81
N LEU A 255 -17.01 6.48 -10.04
CA LEU A 255 -15.65 6.39 -10.58
C LEU A 255 -15.46 5.14 -11.43
N LEU A 256 -16.05 4.02 -11.03
CA LEU A 256 -16.02 2.76 -11.77
C LEU A 256 -16.69 2.92 -13.13
N ASP A 257 -17.89 3.54 -13.18
CA ASP A 257 -18.61 3.82 -14.44
C ASP A 257 -17.78 4.68 -15.39
N ARG A 258 -17.13 5.72 -14.87
CA ARG A 258 -16.24 6.58 -15.67
C ARG A 258 -15.02 5.81 -16.20
N PHE A 259 -14.48 4.92 -15.38
CA PHE A 259 -13.33 4.11 -15.77
C PHE A 259 -13.70 3.09 -16.85
N GLU A 260 -14.83 2.42 -16.70
CA GLU A 260 -15.37 1.48 -17.71
C GLU A 260 -15.64 2.18 -19.05
N ALA A 261 -16.29 3.33 -19.03
CA ALA A 261 -16.54 4.12 -20.24
C ALA A 261 -15.25 4.49 -21.00
N LYS A 262 -14.18 4.72 -20.26
CA LYS A 262 -12.89 5.14 -20.85
C LYS A 262 -12.01 3.97 -21.32
N TYR A 263 -11.96 2.87 -20.58
CA TYR A 263 -10.98 1.81 -20.77
C TYR A 263 -11.59 0.45 -21.15
N ALA A 264 -12.89 0.28 -21.03
CA ALA A 264 -13.60 -0.93 -21.42
C ALA A 264 -14.90 -0.61 -22.16
N PRO A 265 -14.91 0.28 -23.19
CA PRO A 265 -16.14 0.63 -23.89
C PRO A 265 -16.71 -0.61 -24.60
N GLY A 266 -17.98 -0.89 -24.37
CA GLY A 266 -18.76 -1.89 -25.14
C GLY A 266 -18.81 -3.29 -24.51
N VAL A 267 -19.52 -3.40 -23.39
CA VAL A 267 -20.17 -4.63 -22.96
C VAL A 267 -21.67 -4.41 -22.94
#